data_7a44c6b07ad36cdbbcb4f7b6c13da785
#
_entry.id   7a44c6b07ad36cdbbcb4f7b6c13da785
#
_cell.length_a   1.000
_cell.length_b   1.000
_cell.length_c   1.000
_cell.angle_alpha   90.00
_cell.angle_beta   90.00
_cell.angle_gamma   90.00
#
_symmetry.space_group_name_H-M   'P 1'
#
loop_
_entity.id
_entity.type
_entity.pdbx_description
1 polymer ?
#
loop_
_entity_poly.entity_id
_entity_poly.type
_entity_poly.pdbx_seq_one_letter_code
_entity_poly.pdbx_strand_id
1 'polypeptide(L)'
;MGTNSTKKFIKNNAGTLTEEFALTTSAGAGDSHRLPALNASGVLDATIVNSKTSSAGAGDAGKVVALDGAGRIDSTMMPVGIGADTASITTSEALAAGDLVNVWNSTGAKLRKADATTAGKEAHGFVLAAFSSGVSATVYFEGTNTAVTGLTPGPQFLNTTAGGATGTAPSGSGNVVQNVGVATSATSLNFQLGTPIVLA
;
A
#
# COMPACT_ATOMS: atom_id res chain seq x y z
N MET A 1 -11.86 18.13 26.94
CA MET A 1 -13.14 17.51 27.36
C MET A 1 -13.85 17.05 26.09
N GLY A 2 -14.36 15.83 26.10
CA GLY A 2 -15.14 15.27 24.98
C GLY A 2 -16.50 15.98 24.81
N THR A 3 -17.21 15.61 23.76
CA THR A 3 -18.54 16.18 23.48
C THR A 3 -19.61 15.54 24.35
N ASN A 4 -20.41 16.36 25.00
CA ASN A 4 -21.53 15.90 25.82
C ASN A 4 -22.75 15.47 24.96
N SER A 5 -23.43 14.42 25.40
CA SER A 5 -24.78 14.11 24.97
C SER A 5 -25.77 15.19 25.44
N THR A 6 -26.92 15.29 24.78
CA THR A 6 -28.07 16.07 25.30
C THR A 6 -28.81 15.38 26.46
N LYS A 7 -28.49 14.10 26.71
CA LYS A 7 -29.12 13.31 27.77
C LYS A 7 -28.24 13.29 29.03
N LYS A 8 -28.89 13.40 30.18
CA LYS A 8 -28.27 13.29 31.49
C LYS A 8 -28.66 11.98 32.15
N PHE A 9 -27.84 11.55 33.06
CA PHE A 9 -28.11 10.43 33.99
C PHE A 9 -27.80 10.86 35.42
N ILE A 10 -28.37 10.13 36.38
CA ILE A 10 -28.12 10.38 37.80
C ILE A 10 -26.90 9.58 38.24
N LYS A 11 -25.93 10.26 38.82
CA LYS A 11 -24.70 9.67 39.37
C LYS A 11 -24.71 9.86 40.90
N ASN A 12 -24.36 8.80 41.61
CA ASN A 12 -24.06 8.90 43.02
C ASN A 12 -22.60 9.37 43.21
N ASN A 13 -22.43 10.55 43.73
CA ASN A 13 -21.12 11.11 44.06
C ASN A 13 -20.95 11.13 45.58
N ALA A 14 -20.35 10.09 46.15
CA ALA A 14 -20.10 9.95 47.59
C ALA A 14 -21.37 10.16 48.46
N GLY A 15 -22.49 9.57 48.05
CA GLY A 15 -23.77 9.66 48.75
C GLY A 15 -24.69 10.79 48.32
N THR A 16 -24.21 11.70 47.47
CA THR A 16 -25.01 12.79 46.86
C THR A 16 -25.39 12.44 45.46
N LEU A 17 -26.67 12.49 45.08
CA LEU A 17 -27.14 12.30 43.75
C LEU A 17 -26.97 13.58 42.93
N THR A 18 -26.26 13.48 41.83
CA THR A 18 -26.01 14.58 40.89
C THR A 18 -26.36 14.20 39.46
N GLU A 19 -26.78 15.15 38.66
CA GLU A 19 -26.98 14.94 37.24
C GLU A 19 -25.64 15.13 36.48
N GLU A 20 -25.35 14.21 35.57
CA GLU A 20 -24.18 14.29 34.70
C GLU A 20 -24.57 13.99 33.25
N PHE A 21 -23.95 14.72 32.31
CA PHE A 21 -24.08 14.42 30.88
C PHE A 21 -23.25 13.20 30.51
N ALA A 22 -23.81 12.28 29.75
CA ALA A 22 -23.04 11.26 29.05
C ALA A 22 -22.17 11.88 27.95
N LEU A 23 -21.11 11.20 27.56
CA LEU A 23 -20.19 11.63 26.50
C LEU A 23 -20.50 10.93 25.19
N THR A 24 -20.59 11.66 24.09
CA THR A 24 -20.66 11.12 22.74
C THR A 24 -19.29 11.05 22.06
N THR A 25 -18.29 11.78 22.57
CA THR A 25 -16.87 11.66 22.19
C THR A 25 -16.01 11.74 23.42
N SER A 26 -14.78 11.23 23.37
CA SER A 26 -13.80 11.32 24.45
C SER A 26 -12.59 12.16 24.03
N ALA A 27 -12.12 13.02 24.95
CA ALA A 27 -10.84 13.74 24.84
C ALA A 27 -9.69 13.03 25.60
N GLY A 28 -9.88 11.78 26.05
CA GLY A 28 -8.87 11.00 26.74
C GLY A 28 -9.02 11.03 28.27
N ALA A 29 -7.90 11.03 28.99
CA ALA A 29 -7.85 10.82 30.46
C ALA A 29 -8.72 11.77 31.28
N GLY A 30 -8.97 12.98 30.80
CA GLY A 30 -9.85 13.95 31.48
C GLY A 30 -11.34 13.56 31.49
N ASP A 31 -11.72 12.57 30.72
CA ASP A 31 -13.07 12.04 30.64
C ASP A 31 -13.21 10.66 31.34
N SER A 32 -12.22 10.28 32.16
CA SER A 32 -12.27 9.05 32.95
C SER A 32 -13.49 9.06 33.87
N HIS A 33 -14.06 7.87 34.09
CA HIS A 33 -15.25 7.67 34.94
C HIS A 33 -16.56 8.31 34.40
N ARG A 34 -16.55 8.85 33.17
CA ARG A 34 -17.74 9.38 32.51
C ARG A 34 -18.49 8.26 31.76
N LEU A 35 -19.80 8.38 31.68
CA LEU A 35 -20.66 7.43 30.98
C LEU A 35 -20.62 7.70 29.48
N PRO A 36 -20.30 6.70 28.60
CA PRO A 36 -20.40 6.86 27.15
C PRO A 36 -21.87 6.81 26.69
N ALA A 37 -22.17 7.56 25.62
CA ALA A 37 -23.46 7.51 24.94
C ALA A 37 -23.25 7.35 23.43
N LEU A 38 -24.26 6.81 22.76
CA LEU A 38 -24.28 6.80 21.30
C LEU A 38 -24.39 8.23 20.76
N ASN A 39 -23.73 8.50 19.65
CA ASN A 39 -23.80 9.76 18.94
C ASN A 39 -25.14 9.91 18.17
N ALA A 40 -25.31 10.99 17.40
CA ALA A 40 -26.52 11.24 16.62
C ALA A 40 -26.81 10.17 15.55
N SER A 41 -25.78 9.41 15.13
CA SER A 41 -25.90 8.30 14.18
C SER A 41 -26.21 6.95 14.86
N GLY A 42 -26.39 6.92 16.17
CA GLY A 42 -26.68 5.72 16.93
C GLY A 42 -25.49 4.78 17.14
N VAL A 43 -24.25 5.27 17.03
CA VAL A 43 -23.02 4.50 17.18
C VAL A 43 -22.10 5.09 18.25
N LEU A 44 -21.23 4.27 18.82
CA LEU A 44 -20.12 4.74 19.68
C LEU A 44 -19.08 5.44 18.80
N ASP A 45 -18.65 6.63 19.21
CA ASP A 45 -17.62 7.36 18.52
C ASP A 45 -16.25 6.66 18.64
N ALA A 46 -15.44 6.77 17.59
CA ALA A 46 -14.10 6.16 17.51
C ALA A 46 -13.17 6.58 18.67
N THR A 47 -13.34 7.79 19.19
CA THR A 47 -12.56 8.30 20.33
C THR A 47 -12.91 7.58 21.64
N ILE A 48 -14.14 7.08 21.80
CA ILE A 48 -14.59 6.33 22.98
C ILE A 48 -14.02 4.91 22.97
N VAL A 49 -14.02 4.27 21.79
CA VAL A 49 -13.49 2.89 21.65
C VAL A 49 -11.97 2.86 21.46
N ASN A 50 -11.31 4.03 21.44
CA ASN A 50 -9.86 4.15 21.29
C ASN A 50 -9.34 3.45 20.02
N SER A 51 -10.06 3.64 18.90
CA SER A 51 -9.70 3.02 17.64
C SER A 51 -8.55 3.73 16.93
N LYS A 52 -7.83 2.98 16.10
CA LYS A 52 -6.70 3.45 15.29
C LYS A 52 -6.87 3.02 13.85
N THR A 53 -6.61 3.93 12.92
CA THR A 53 -6.57 3.68 11.48
C THR A 53 -5.17 3.35 10.97
N SER A 54 -4.13 3.59 11.78
CA SER A 54 -2.73 3.21 11.53
C SER A 54 -2.03 2.95 12.85
N SER A 55 -0.99 2.12 12.86
CA SER A 55 -0.23 1.79 14.06
C SER A 55 1.10 2.57 14.12
N ALA A 56 1.39 3.14 15.29
CA ALA A 56 2.71 3.70 15.62
C ALA A 56 3.62 2.69 16.37
N GLY A 57 3.25 1.40 16.37
CA GLY A 57 4.00 0.33 17.02
C GLY A 57 3.47 -0.01 18.42
N ALA A 58 4.37 -0.42 19.35
CA ALA A 58 4.00 -0.95 20.67
C ALA A 58 3.13 -0.02 21.52
N GLY A 59 3.20 1.29 21.30
CA GLY A 59 2.34 2.26 22.00
C GLY A 59 0.85 2.17 21.65
N ASP A 60 0.50 1.44 20.61
CA ASP A 60 -0.88 1.21 20.19
C ASP A 60 -1.42 -0.17 20.61
N ALA A 61 -0.64 -0.91 21.40
CA ALA A 61 -1.09 -2.21 21.93
C ALA A 61 -2.40 -2.07 22.72
N GLY A 62 -3.33 -3.00 22.49
CA GLY A 62 -4.64 -3.00 23.16
C GLY A 62 -5.67 -2.02 22.58
N LYS A 63 -5.35 -1.29 21.49
CA LYS A 63 -6.30 -0.42 20.80
C LYS A 63 -7.08 -1.19 19.73
N VAL A 64 -8.26 -0.68 19.38
CA VAL A 64 -9.15 -1.28 18.37
C VAL A 64 -8.70 -0.85 16.98
N VAL A 65 -8.57 -1.81 16.06
CA VAL A 65 -8.29 -1.53 14.65
C VAL A 65 -9.53 -0.95 13.99
N ALA A 66 -9.35 0.19 13.31
CA ALA A 66 -10.36 0.79 12.45
C ALA A 66 -9.88 0.80 11.00
N LEU A 67 -10.82 0.77 10.06
CA LEU A 67 -10.50 0.96 8.65
C LEU A 67 -10.10 2.41 8.37
N ASP A 68 -9.23 2.61 7.39
CA ASP A 68 -8.83 3.93 6.90
C ASP A 68 -9.98 4.62 6.12
N GLY A 69 -9.75 5.85 5.63
CA GLY A 69 -10.73 6.60 4.84
C GLY A 69 -11.11 5.95 3.49
N ALA A 70 -10.37 4.93 3.04
CA ALA A 70 -10.66 4.12 1.85
C ALA A 70 -11.31 2.77 2.21
N GLY A 71 -11.65 2.52 3.49
CA GLY A 71 -12.27 1.30 3.97
C GLY A 71 -11.32 0.10 4.06
N ARG A 72 -10.01 0.32 4.25
CA ARG A 72 -8.97 -0.72 4.31
C ARG A 72 -8.25 -0.72 5.64
N ILE A 73 -7.64 -1.87 5.98
CA ILE A 73 -6.68 -1.95 7.09
C ILE A 73 -5.35 -1.38 6.61
N ASP A 74 -4.79 -0.43 7.38
CA ASP A 74 -3.49 0.16 7.09
C ASP A 74 -2.36 -0.89 7.22
N SER A 75 -1.37 -0.83 6.32
CA SER A 75 -0.25 -1.78 6.29
C SER A 75 0.59 -1.79 7.55
N THR A 76 0.64 -0.68 8.31
CA THR A 76 1.34 -0.61 9.60
C THR A 76 0.73 -1.50 10.69
N MET A 77 -0.50 -2.00 10.48
CA MET A 77 -1.20 -2.91 11.39
C MET A 77 -0.98 -4.38 11.06
N MET A 78 -0.30 -4.65 9.94
CA MET A 78 -0.01 -6.02 9.51
C MET A 78 1.42 -6.43 9.88
N PRO A 79 1.66 -7.72 10.20
CA PRO A 79 3.01 -8.24 10.35
C PRO A 79 3.83 -8.05 9.06
N VAL A 80 5.15 -7.89 9.21
CA VAL A 80 6.08 -7.88 8.08
C VAL A 80 5.88 -9.14 7.24
N GLY A 81 5.75 -8.97 5.91
CA GLY A 81 5.56 -10.08 4.96
C GLY A 81 4.09 -10.45 4.66
N ILE A 82 3.10 -9.77 5.27
CA ILE A 82 1.67 -9.96 4.92
C ILE A 82 1.14 -8.85 4.01
N GLY A 83 1.87 -7.76 3.85
CA GLY A 83 1.56 -6.72 2.88
C GLY A 83 2.16 -7.01 1.50
N ALA A 84 1.85 -6.18 0.50
CA ALA A 84 2.57 -6.20 -0.76
C ALA A 84 4.08 -6.00 -0.51
N ASP A 85 4.93 -6.82 -1.15
CA ASP A 85 6.38 -6.63 -1.09
C ASP A 85 6.75 -5.38 -1.90
N THR A 86 7.01 -4.30 -1.17
CA THR A 86 7.25 -2.98 -1.77
C THR A 86 8.45 -2.28 -1.15
N ALA A 87 9.08 -1.42 -1.95
CA ALA A 87 10.07 -0.47 -1.47
C ALA A 87 9.84 0.92 -2.06
N SER A 88 10.31 1.95 -1.34
CA SER A 88 10.34 3.32 -1.83
C SER A 88 11.75 3.64 -2.33
N ILE A 89 11.93 3.79 -3.64
CA ILE A 89 13.24 3.98 -4.29
C ILE A 89 13.17 5.19 -5.22
N THR A 90 14.22 6.01 -5.20
CA THR A 90 14.30 7.20 -6.07
C THR A 90 14.46 6.82 -7.53
N THR A 91 13.67 7.41 -8.41
CA THR A 91 13.75 7.21 -9.86
C THR A 91 14.98 7.92 -10.46
N SER A 92 15.60 7.32 -11.47
CA SER A 92 16.66 7.95 -12.29
C SER A 92 16.14 8.52 -13.62
N GLU A 93 14.91 8.19 -13.97
CA GLU A 93 14.20 8.67 -15.16
C GLU A 93 12.69 8.74 -14.90
N ALA A 94 11.92 9.29 -15.81
CA ALA A 94 10.45 9.30 -15.70
C ALA A 94 9.88 7.89 -15.95
N LEU A 95 8.98 7.47 -15.07
CA LEU A 95 8.27 6.19 -15.15
C LEU A 95 6.78 6.46 -15.45
N ALA A 96 6.18 5.62 -16.28
CA ALA A 96 4.75 5.59 -16.50
C ALA A 96 4.08 4.55 -15.56
N ALA A 97 2.79 4.71 -15.30
CA ALA A 97 2.02 3.67 -14.60
C ALA A 97 2.07 2.37 -15.41
N GLY A 98 2.34 1.25 -14.74
CA GLY A 98 2.48 -0.07 -15.35
C GLY A 98 3.89 -0.44 -15.81
N ASP A 99 4.85 0.52 -15.81
CA ASP A 99 6.22 0.21 -16.23
C ASP A 99 6.84 -0.89 -15.35
N LEU A 100 7.46 -1.87 -16.01
CA LEU A 100 8.41 -2.79 -15.39
C LEU A 100 9.71 -2.05 -15.12
N VAL A 101 10.27 -2.23 -13.93
CA VAL A 101 11.42 -1.45 -13.46
C VAL A 101 12.60 -2.31 -13.04
N ASN A 102 13.78 -1.76 -13.25
CA ASN A 102 15.06 -2.29 -12.83
C ASN A 102 15.60 -1.46 -11.66
N VAL A 103 16.00 -2.12 -10.58
CA VAL A 103 16.76 -1.51 -9.49
C VAL A 103 18.24 -1.61 -9.82
N TRP A 104 18.94 -0.49 -9.86
CA TRP A 104 20.36 -0.45 -10.19
C TRP A 104 21.14 0.49 -9.27
N ASN A 105 22.45 0.32 -9.20
CA ASN A 105 23.30 1.15 -8.37
C ASN A 105 23.85 2.34 -9.19
N SER A 106 23.38 3.56 -8.82
CA SER A 106 23.92 4.81 -9.31
C SER A 106 24.01 5.79 -8.13
N THR A 107 25.12 5.80 -7.41
CA THR A 107 25.23 6.52 -6.11
C THR A 107 24.10 6.14 -5.13
N GLY A 108 23.90 4.82 -4.97
CA GLY A 108 22.80 4.21 -4.21
C GLY A 108 21.73 3.61 -5.12
N ALA A 109 20.76 2.95 -4.50
CA ALA A 109 19.66 2.31 -5.24
C ALA A 109 18.82 3.35 -6.00
N LYS A 110 18.62 3.11 -7.30
CA LYS A 110 17.79 3.91 -8.20
C LYS A 110 16.87 3.00 -9.01
N LEU A 111 15.73 3.56 -9.44
CA LEU A 111 14.82 2.92 -10.38
C LEU A 111 15.00 3.48 -11.78
N ARG A 112 15.01 2.59 -12.75
CA ARG A 112 14.88 2.89 -14.18
C ARG A 112 13.92 1.91 -14.83
N LYS A 113 13.50 2.18 -16.05
CA LYS A 113 12.71 1.23 -16.85
C LYS A 113 13.55 -0.02 -17.12
N ALA A 114 12.95 -1.18 -16.93
CA ALA A 114 13.55 -2.42 -17.37
C ALA A 114 13.40 -2.56 -18.89
N ASP A 115 14.38 -3.12 -19.56
CA ASP A 115 14.28 -3.49 -20.98
C ASP A 115 15.14 -4.70 -21.31
N ALA A 116 14.73 -5.43 -22.33
CA ALA A 116 15.37 -6.67 -22.75
C ALA A 116 16.52 -6.48 -23.75
N THR A 117 16.91 -5.24 -24.08
CA THR A 117 17.90 -4.99 -25.14
C THR A 117 19.33 -5.30 -24.71
N THR A 118 19.60 -5.32 -23.40
CA THR A 118 20.95 -5.55 -22.86
C THR A 118 20.90 -6.06 -21.43
N ALA A 119 21.86 -6.91 -21.07
CA ALA A 119 22.03 -7.38 -19.69
C ALA A 119 22.23 -6.22 -18.70
N GLY A 120 21.76 -6.41 -17.47
CA GLY A 120 21.83 -5.41 -16.40
C GLY A 120 20.62 -4.49 -16.32
N LYS A 121 19.61 -4.68 -17.20
CA LYS A 121 18.34 -3.94 -17.17
C LYS A 121 17.12 -4.86 -17.00
N GLU A 122 17.33 -6.02 -16.46
CA GLU A 122 16.28 -7.00 -16.16
C GLU A 122 15.21 -6.37 -15.25
N ALA A 123 13.96 -6.84 -15.38
CA ALA A 123 12.89 -6.43 -14.49
C ALA A 123 13.13 -6.98 -13.07
N HIS A 124 12.96 -6.11 -12.06
CA HIS A 124 12.97 -6.50 -10.66
C HIS A 124 11.62 -6.23 -9.99
N GLY A 125 10.75 -5.43 -10.61
CA GLY A 125 9.44 -5.06 -10.09
C GLY A 125 8.66 -4.23 -11.09
N PHE A 126 7.60 -3.59 -10.60
CA PHE A 126 6.77 -2.69 -11.41
C PHE A 126 6.28 -1.50 -10.57
N VAL A 127 5.76 -0.47 -11.23
CA VAL A 127 5.11 0.68 -10.59
C VAL A 127 3.66 0.79 -11.03
N LEU A 128 2.76 1.22 -10.11
CA LEU A 128 1.33 1.39 -10.41
C LEU A 128 0.93 2.84 -10.72
N ALA A 129 1.85 3.79 -10.53
CA ALA A 129 1.63 5.20 -10.79
C ALA A 129 2.76 5.78 -11.65
N ALA A 130 2.51 6.92 -12.29
CA ALA A 130 3.54 7.66 -13.00
C ALA A 130 4.39 8.49 -12.02
N PHE A 131 5.70 8.55 -12.28
CA PHE A 131 6.66 9.29 -11.48
C PHE A 131 7.58 10.10 -12.37
N SER A 132 7.91 11.32 -11.97
CA SER A 132 8.96 12.12 -12.61
C SER A 132 10.34 11.59 -12.23
N SER A 133 11.38 11.92 -12.99
CA SER A 133 12.76 11.65 -12.62
C SER A 133 13.16 12.34 -11.31
N GLY A 134 13.92 11.66 -10.47
CA GLY A 134 14.46 12.19 -9.21
C GLY A 134 13.52 12.15 -8.02
N VAL A 135 12.30 11.61 -8.17
CA VAL A 135 11.33 11.47 -7.06
C VAL A 135 11.32 10.05 -6.50
N SER A 136 10.84 9.90 -5.27
CA SER A 136 10.66 8.59 -4.64
C SER A 136 9.43 7.91 -5.22
N ALA A 137 9.60 6.68 -5.72
CA ALA A 137 8.54 5.86 -6.30
C ALA A 137 8.34 4.58 -5.47
N THR A 138 7.08 4.15 -5.30
CA THR A 138 6.78 2.84 -4.75
C THR A 138 6.95 1.79 -5.84
N VAL A 139 7.88 0.86 -5.64
CA VAL A 139 8.06 -0.33 -6.47
C VAL A 139 7.42 -1.53 -5.79
N TYR A 140 6.77 -2.37 -6.58
CA TYR A 140 6.17 -3.65 -6.18
C TYR A 140 7.04 -4.77 -6.73
N PHE A 141 7.52 -5.67 -5.87
CA PHE A 141 8.37 -6.78 -6.29
C PHE A 141 7.59 -8.04 -6.65
N GLU A 142 6.31 -8.09 -6.30
CA GLU A 142 5.36 -9.16 -6.64
C GLU A 142 3.93 -8.63 -6.67
N GLY A 143 3.00 -9.44 -7.19
CA GLY A 143 1.58 -9.13 -7.21
C GLY A 143 1.05 -8.79 -8.59
N THR A 144 -0.15 -8.21 -8.64
CA THR A 144 -0.83 -7.90 -9.90
C THR A 144 -0.59 -6.47 -10.34
N ASN A 145 0.08 -6.29 -11.47
CA ASN A 145 0.19 -5.01 -12.15
C ASN A 145 -1.09 -4.73 -12.95
N THR A 146 -1.93 -3.83 -12.44
CA THR A 146 -3.22 -3.45 -13.03
C THR A 146 -3.14 -2.19 -13.89
N ALA A 147 -1.94 -1.66 -14.10
CA ALA A 147 -1.70 -0.45 -14.88
C ALA A 147 -1.08 -0.72 -16.25
N VAL A 148 -0.86 -1.99 -16.61
CA VAL A 148 -0.43 -2.40 -17.96
C VAL A 148 -1.56 -2.27 -18.97
N THR A 149 -1.21 -2.16 -20.26
CA THR A 149 -2.20 -2.12 -21.34
C THR A 149 -1.73 -2.89 -22.57
N GLY A 150 -2.67 -3.37 -23.39
CA GLY A 150 -2.38 -3.99 -24.68
C GLY A 150 -1.75 -5.37 -24.61
N LEU A 151 -1.78 -6.05 -23.46
CA LEU A 151 -1.27 -7.42 -23.34
C LEU A 151 -2.23 -8.43 -23.95
N THR A 152 -1.67 -9.55 -24.43
CA THR A 152 -2.43 -10.74 -24.77
C THR A 152 -2.37 -11.70 -23.58
N PRO A 153 -3.50 -12.30 -23.13
CA PRO A 153 -3.49 -13.28 -22.07
C PRO A 153 -2.52 -14.44 -22.33
N GLY A 154 -1.79 -14.83 -21.29
CA GLY A 154 -0.78 -15.88 -21.35
C GLY A 154 0.58 -15.42 -20.81
N PRO A 155 1.63 -16.26 -20.97
CA PRO A 155 2.98 -15.93 -20.50
C PRO A 155 3.48 -14.62 -21.11
N GLN A 156 4.14 -13.82 -20.28
CA GLN A 156 4.72 -12.53 -20.68
C GLN A 156 6.21 -12.51 -20.41
N PHE A 157 6.94 -11.87 -21.30
CA PHE A 157 8.39 -11.65 -21.22
C PHE A 157 8.69 -10.17 -21.14
N LEU A 158 9.85 -9.83 -20.59
CA LEU A 158 10.36 -8.46 -20.63
C LEU A 158 10.52 -8.03 -22.10
N ASN A 159 9.98 -6.84 -22.42
CA ASN A 159 10.02 -6.31 -23.77
C ASN A 159 11.35 -5.60 -24.08
N THR A 160 11.74 -5.52 -25.33
CA THR A 160 12.80 -4.64 -25.84
C THR A 160 12.39 -3.16 -25.81
N THR A 161 11.09 -2.86 -25.74
CA THR A 161 10.59 -1.51 -25.41
C THR A 161 10.65 -1.32 -23.90
N ALA A 162 11.41 -0.32 -23.45
CA ALA A 162 11.66 -0.06 -22.04
C ALA A 162 10.35 0.12 -21.23
N GLY A 163 10.27 -0.55 -20.10
CA GLY A 163 9.11 -0.57 -19.20
C GLY A 163 8.01 -1.57 -19.60
N GLY A 164 8.08 -2.17 -20.78
CA GLY A 164 7.01 -3.00 -21.33
C GLY A 164 7.14 -4.51 -21.05
N ALA A 165 6.01 -5.21 -21.22
CA ALA A 165 5.96 -6.66 -21.32
C ALA A 165 5.46 -7.07 -22.71
N THR A 166 5.73 -8.31 -23.12
CA THR A 166 5.33 -8.87 -24.43
C THR A 166 5.05 -10.36 -24.32
N GLY A 167 4.06 -10.85 -25.08
CA GLY A 167 3.75 -12.29 -25.20
C GLY A 167 4.78 -13.08 -26.02
N THR A 168 5.70 -12.42 -26.74
CA THR A 168 6.74 -13.07 -27.55
C THR A 168 8.11 -12.82 -26.93
N ALA A 169 8.85 -13.89 -26.65
CA ALA A 169 10.20 -13.76 -26.10
C ALA A 169 11.12 -13.02 -27.08
N PRO A 170 11.97 -12.07 -26.60
CA PRO A 170 13.02 -11.49 -27.43
C PRO A 170 13.93 -12.54 -28.02
N SER A 171 14.37 -12.36 -29.29
CA SER A 171 15.19 -13.35 -30.00
C SER A 171 16.48 -12.79 -30.60
N GLY A 172 16.74 -11.47 -30.44
CA GLY A 172 17.99 -10.84 -30.95
C GLY A 172 19.21 -11.25 -30.13
N SER A 173 20.37 -11.39 -30.77
CA SER A 173 21.65 -11.57 -30.07
C SER A 173 21.88 -10.45 -29.06
N GLY A 174 22.34 -10.79 -27.87
CA GLY A 174 22.53 -9.87 -26.74
C GLY A 174 21.26 -9.50 -25.97
N ASN A 175 20.07 -9.88 -26.45
CA ASN A 175 18.83 -9.63 -25.74
C ASN A 175 18.69 -10.53 -24.50
N VAL A 176 17.92 -10.04 -23.55
CA VAL A 176 17.59 -10.76 -22.34
C VAL A 176 16.19 -11.39 -22.48
N VAL A 177 16.09 -12.69 -22.35
CA VAL A 177 14.83 -13.41 -22.22
C VAL A 177 14.54 -13.58 -20.73
N GLN A 178 13.56 -12.85 -20.22
CA GLN A 178 13.09 -12.95 -18.84
C GLN A 178 11.57 -13.10 -18.84
N ASN A 179 11.05 -14.20 -18.30
CA ASN A 179 9.62 -14.29 -18.01
C ASN A 179 9.29 -13.33 -16.85
N VAL A 180 8.25 -12.53 -17.02
CA VAL A 180 7.82 -11.51 -16.03
C VAL A 180 6.42 -11.81 -15.49
N GLY A 181 5.88 -12.99 -15.78
CA GLY A 181 4.60 -13.44 -15.26
C GLY A 181 3.60 -13.84 -16.33
N VAL A 182 2.33 -13.77 -15.96
CA VAL A 182 1.20 -14.16 -16.81
C VAL A 182 0.19 -13.02 -16.90
N ALA A 183 -0.13 -12.58 -18.12
CA ALA A 183 -1.24 -11.66 -18.34
C ALA A 183 -2.56 -12.42 -18.19
N THR A 184 -3.43 -11.94 -17.32
CA THR A 184 -4.78 -12.49 -17.11
C THR A 184 -5.83 -11.74 -17.95
N SER A 185 -5.48 -10.55 -18.43
CA SER A 185 -6.26 -9.74 -19.37
C SER A 185 -5.34 -8.76 -20.10
N ALA A 186 -5.89 -7.97 -21.01
CA ALA A 186 -5.15 -6.91 -21.71
C ALA A 186 -4.61 -5.81 -20.76
N THR A 187 -5.13 -5.72 -19.54
CA THR A 187 -4.81 -4.67 -18.56
C THR A 187 -4.36 -5.22 -17.20
N SER A 188 -4.02 -6.51 -17.14
CA SER A 188 -3.65 -7.16 -15.87
C SER A 188 -2.53 -8.18 -16.10
N LEU A 189 -1.40 -7.97 -15.41
CA LEU A 189 -0.24 -8.85 -15.40
C LEU A 189 -0.02 -9.35 -13.96
N ASN A 190 -0.19 -10.64 -13.73
CA ASN A 190 0.28 -11.26 -12.50
C ASN A 190 1.80 -11.38 -12.60
N PHE A 191 2.50 -10.41 -11.97
CA PHE A 191 3.94 -10.27 -12.06
C PHE A 191 4.63 -11.34 -11.21
N GLN A 192 5.55 -12.05 -11.84
CA GLN A 192 6.37 -13.07 -11.19
C GLN A 192 7.73 -13.13 -11.86
N LEU A 193 8.78 -12.95 -11.09
CA LEU A 193 10.14 -12.91 -11.62
C LEU A 193 10.63 -14.28 -12.08
N GLY A 194 10.93 -14.41 -13.38
CA GLY A 194 11.71 -15.50 -13.94
C GLY A 194 13.21 -15.19 -13.96
N THR A 195 14.02 -16.24 -14.01
CA THR A 195 15.47 -16.11 -14.20
C THR A 195 15.77 -15.57 -15.59
N PRO A 196 16.54 -14.47 -15.73
CA PRO A 196 16.90 -13.92 -17.03
C PRO A 196 17.97 -14.78 -17.71
N ILE A 197 17.87 -14.87 -19.04
CA ILE A 197 18.86 -15.55 -19.90
C ILE A 197 19.30 -14.54 -20.97
N VAL A 198 20.60 -14.36 -21.13
CA VAL A 198 21.18 -13.51 -22.20
C VAL A 198 21.42 -14.39 -23.42
N LEU A 199 20.90 -13.96 -24.56
CA LEU A 199 21.09 -14.65 -25.84
C LEU A 199 22.46 -14.36 -26.41
N ALA A 200 23.11 -15.39 -26.96
CA ALA A 200 24.42 -15.29 -27.61
C ALA A 200 24.32 -14.67 -29.02
#